data_c1fa1ae6b51a246790da314fd0a8b566
#
_entry.id   c1fa1ae6b51a246790da314fd0a8b566
#
_cell.length_a   1.000
_cell.length_b   1.000
_cell.length_c   1.000
_cell.angle_alpha   90.00
_cell.angle_beta   90.00
_cell.angle_gamma   90.00
#
_symmetry.space_group_name_H-M   'P 1'
#
loop_
_entity.id
_entity.type
_entity.pdbx_description
1 polymer ?
#
loop_
_entity_poly.entity_id
_entity_poly.type
_entity_poly.pdbx_seq_one_letter_code
_entity_poly.pdbx_strand_id
1 'polypeptide(L)'
;MRKDHPTELDSTTSVTRQASHWWVLLNSGGATPADHQAFGEWVARSPERVEAYLQSIRLAQALRSDKTCWPDTPVEEVIRAARAAPAAVAHLPLTLQIETPVAQPDGKAQEPVPFRAPRERRASGAAGLRVLVPRIAVAAAITLAVLAGASYFLWSPQRFQTALGEQRSVVLNDGSVVTLNTSSSVEVSMVKDRRTVTLLSGEALFQVAHDASRPFEVKTGDTTIRAVGTQFDVDRRTGGTTVTVVEGKVAVFTAPAGGNDGEASNLPLTAGEQLTVAPRTKSHTVRANVAAATAWTQRKLIFENRPLGEVAAEFNRYNRQSIDIRSPELRSQEVTGVFQANDPDSFMLFLAKIPDVNIERSSDGRSFVVTRDEPARAAK
;
A
#
# COMPACT_ATOMS: atom_id res chain seq x y z
N MET A 1 9.58 10.01 -36.06
CA MET A 1 8.41 10.56 -35.40
C MET A 1 8.92 11.41 -34.25
N ARG A 2 8.95 12.76 -34.41
CA ARG A 2 9.40 13.69 -33.37
C ARG A 2 8.41 13.63 -32.21
N LYS A 3 8.87 13.28 -31.00
CA LYS A 3 8.07 13.40 -29.79
C LYS A 3 8.06 14.87 -29.41
N ASP A 4 6.92 15.53 -29.61
CA ASP A 4 6.74 16.91 -29.20
C ASP A 4 6.80 17.01 -27.67
N HIS A 5 7.83 17.68 -27.17
CA HIS A 5 7.94 17.97 -25.74
C HIS A 5 6.84 18.95 -25.30
N PRO A 6 6.19 18.75 -24.15
CA PRO A 6 5.11 19.63 -23.66
C PRO A 6 5.56 21.07 -23.39
N THR A 7 6.86 21.35 -23.40
CA THR A 7 7.43 22.72 -23.27
C THR A 7 7.28 23.55 -24.54
N GLU A 8 7.04 22.94 -25.70
CA GLU A 8 6.78 23.62 -26.98
C GLU A 8 5.28 23.85 -27.25
N LEU A 9 4.40 23.36 -26.36
CA LEU A 9 2.97 23.64 -26.47
C LEU A 9 2.72 25.12 -26.26
N ASP A 10 2.24 25.75 -27.31
CA ASP A 10 1.88 27.14 -27.48
C ASP A 10 1.37 27.80 -26.18
N SER A 11 1.75 29.06 -25.95
CA SER A 11 1.34 29.90 -24.82
C SER A 11 -0.19 30.07 -24.67
N THR A 12 -0.97 29.56 -25.62
CA THR A 12 -2.44 29.51 -25.61
C THR A 12 -3.04 28.24 -24.97
N THR A 13 -2.21 27.22 -24.67
CA THR A 13 -2.73 25.97 -24.06
C THR A 13 -2.88 26.15 -22.55
N SER A 14 -4.09 25.94 -22.02
CA SER A 14 -4.38 26.11 -20.58
C SER A 14 -3.43 25.26 -19.72
N VAL A 15 -3.01 25.81 -18.57
CA VAL A 15 -2.13 25.14 -17.59
C VAL A 15 -2.65 23.74 -17.21
N THR A 16 -3.98 23.59 -17.11
CA THR A 16 -4.64 22.32 -16.82
C THR A 16 -4.40 21.27 -17.91
N ARG A 17 -4.41 21.65 -19.19
CA ARG A 17 -4.14 20.73 -20.29
C ARG A 17 -2.67 20.29 -20.32
N GLN A 18 -1.76 21.22 -20.03
CA GLN A 18 -0.33 20.90 -19.90
C GLN A 18 -0.09 19.94 -18.73
N ALA A 19 -0.75 20.16 -17.58
CA ALA A 19 -0.68 19.30 -16.40
C ALA A 19 -1.15 17.87 -16.70
N SER A 20 -2.28 17.73 -17.39
CA SER A 20 -2.82 16.42 -17.79
C SER A 20 -1.89 15.69 -18.77
N HIS A 21 -1.27 16.41 -19.70
CA HIS A 21 -0.28 15.84 -20.63
C HIS A 21 0.95 15.31 -19.88
N TRP A 22 1.49 16.10 -18.91
CA TRP A 22 2.60 15.66 -18.07
C TRP A 22 2.24 14.42 -17.25
N TRP A 23 1.02 14.37 -16.72
CA TRP A 23 0.57 13.20 -15.98
C TRP A 23 0.55 11.93 -16.85
N VAL A 24 0.01 12.01 -18.07
CA VAL A 24 -0.01 10.88 -19.02
C VAL A 24 1.40 10.45 -19.39
N LEU A 25 2.29 11.40 -19.74
CA LEU A 25 3.66 11.10 -20.15
C LEU A 25 4.43 10.38 -19.03
N LEU A 26 4.39 10.90 -17.80
CA LEU A 26 5.13 10.33 -16.66
C LEU A 26 4.57 8.98 -16.21
N ASN A 27 3.28 8.69 -16.45
CA ASN A 27 2.66 7.42 -16.06
C ASN A 27 2.56 6.40 -17.23
N SER A 28 3.02 6.73 -18.42
CA SER A 28 2.98 5.85 -19.60
C SER A 28 4.04 4.75 -19.63
N GLY A 29 4.97 4.74 -18.66
CA GLY A 29 6.11 3.82 -18.62
C GLY A 29 7.19 4.10 -19.67
N GLY A 30 7.04 5.16 -20.50
CA GLY A 30 7.98 5.56 -21.54
C GLY A 30 8.71 6.88 -21.28
N ALA A 31 8.59 7.44 -20.07
CA ALA A 31 9.24 8.69 -19.69
C ALA A 31 10.76 8.52 -19.57
N THR A 32 11.50 9.44 -20.19
CA THR A 32 12.96 9.49 -20.15
C THR A 32 13.46 10.36 -18.98
N PRO A 33 14.74 10.28 -18.58
CA PRO A 33 15.32 11.21 -17.60
C PRO A 33 15.19 12.67 -18.02
N ALA A 34 15.26 12.98 -19.33
CA ALA A 34 15.06 14.33 -19.87
C ALA A 34 13.61 14.81 -19.67
N ASP A 35 12.62 13.93 -19.80
CA ASP A 35 11.22 14.27 -19.53
C ASP A 35 10.99 14.62 -18.03
N HIS A 36 11.62 13.91 -17.11
CA HIS A 36 11.56 14.21 -15.67
C HIS A 36 12.21 15.56 -15.34
N GLN A 37 13.34 15.89 -15.97
CA GLN A 37 13.98 17.20 -15.80
C GLN A 37 13.10 18.33 -16.35
N ALA A 38 12.58 18.18 -17.57
CA ALA A 38 11.68 19.15 -18.20
C ALA A 38 10.39 19.36 -17.41
N PHE A 39 9.83 18.29 -16.81
CA PHE A 39 8.71 18.39 -15.89
C PHE A 39 9.06 19.19 -14.64
N GLY A 40 10.23 18.92 -14.02
CA GLY A 40 10.71 19.68 -12.87
C GLY A 40 10.82 21.19 -13.13
N GLU A 41 11.39 21.56 -14.29
CA GLU A 41 11.47 22.95 -14.73
C GLU A 41 10.08 23.57 -15.00
N TRP A 42 9.17 22.79 -15.57
CA TRP A 42 7.79 23.25 -15.82
C TRP A 42 7.04 23.51 -14.52
N VAL A 43 7.11 22.62 -13.54
CA VAL A 43 6.44 22.75 -12.22
C VAL A 43 7.02 23.95 -11.44
N ALA A 44 8.34 24.15 -11.48
CA ALA A 44 9.01 25.21 -10.72
C ALA A 44 8.64 26.63 -11.16
N ARG A 45 8.03 26.80 -12.36
CA ARG A 45 7.72 28.14 -12.90
C ARG A 45 6.53 28.83 -12.24
N SER A 46 5.60 28.09 -11.61
CA SER A 46 4.40 28.69 -10.98
C SER A 46 3.70 27.72 -10.02
N PRO A 47 3.25 28.18 -8.83
CA PRO A 47 2.43 27.39 -7.92
C PRO A 47 1.13 26.88 -8.57
N GLU A 48 0.56 27.61 -9.50
CA GLU A 48 -0.65 27.24 -10.25
C GLU A 48 -0.44 25.96 -11.07
N ARG A 49 0.77 25.72 -11.59
CA ARG A 49 1.13 24.48 -12.32
C ARG A 49 1.21 23.27 -11.40
N VAL A 50 1.69 23.47 -10.19
CA VAL A 50 1.68 22.43 -9.14
C VAL A 50 0.24 22.02 -8.84
N GLU A 51 -0.62 23.01 -8.61
CA GLU A 51 -2.03 22.76 -8.29
C GLU A 51 -2.76 22.04 -9.43
N ALA A 52 -2.59 22.50 -10.66
CA ALA A 52 -3.17 21.86 -11.85
C ALA A 52 -2.70 20.41 -12.03
N TYR A 53 -1.43 20.12 -11.74
CA TYR A 53 -0.90 18.77 -11.80
C TYR A 53 -1.50 17.88 -10.69
N LEU A 54 -1.63 18.37 -9.47
CA LEU A 54 -2.29 17.67 -8.38
C LEU A 54 -3.78 17.40 -8.66
N GLN A 55 -4.48 18.34 -9.30
CA GLN A 55 -5.86 18.14 -9.75
C GLN A 55 -5.96 17.04 -10.80
N SER A 56 -5.02 16.98 -11.75
CA SER A 56 -4.95 15.91 -12.75
C SER A 56 -4.75 14.52 -12.11
N ILE A 57 -3.91 14.43 -11.05
CA ILE A 57 -3.74 13.19 -10.27
C ILE A 57 -5.03 12.78 -9.58
N ARG A 58 -5.70 13.72 -8.89
CA ARG A 58 -6.95 13.45 -8.18
C ARG A 58 -8.06 12.98 -9.12
N LEU A 59 -8.18 13.61 -10.29
CA LEU A 59 -9.14 13.21 -11.31
C LEU A 59 -8.86 11.80 -11.82
N ALA A 60 -7.61 11.48 -12.12
CA ALA A 60 -7.21 10.16 -12.58
C ALA A 60 -7.44 9.06 -11.51
N GLN A 61 -7.25 9.40 -10.23
CA GLN A 61 -7.56 8.49 -9.12
C GLN A 61 -9.05 8.29 -8.94
N ALA A 62 -9.86 9.34 -9.04
CA ALA A 62 -11.32 9.26 -8.98
C ALA A 62 -11.88 8.37 -10.12
N LEU A 63 -11.38 8.54 -11.34
CA LEU A 63 -11.77 7.71 -12.48
C LEU A 63 -11.35 6.24 -12.35
N ARG A 64 -10.28 5.94 -11.62
CA ARG A 64 -9.84 4.55 -11.34
C ARG A 64 -10.63 3.88 -10.21
N SER A 65 -11.14 4.64 -9.27
CA SER A 65 -11.90 4.11 -8.12
C SER A 65 -13.36 3.84 -8.43
N ASP A 66 -13.91 4.48 -9.45
CA ASP A 66 -15.31 4.33 -9.85
C ASP A 66 -15.46 3.29 -10.97
N LYS A 67 -15.66 2.01 -10.56
CA LYS A 67 -15.88 0.88 -11.48
C LYS A 67 -17.22 0.96 -12.23
N THR A 68 -18.08 1.91 -11.91
CA THR A 68 -19.40 2.08 -12.55
C THR A 68 -19.34 2.93 -13.83
N CYS A 69 -18.25 3.67 -14.05
CA CYS A 69 -18.12 4.55 -15.21
C CYS A 69 -17.60 3.88 -16.50
N TRP A 70 -17.08 2.64 -16.44
CA TRP A 70 -16.60 1.93 -17.62
C TRP A 70 -17.25 0.55 -17.71
N PRO A 71 -18.30 0.38 -18.52
CA PRO A 71 -18.69 -0.95 -18.98
C PRO A 71 -17.52 -1.57 -19.78
N ASP A 72 -17.45 -2.91 -19.85
CA ASP A 72 -16.41 -3.71 -20.54
C ASP A 72 -16.38 -3.43 -22.07
N THR A 73 -16.21 -2.19 -22.45
CA THR A 73 -16.14 -1.74 -23.84
C THR A 73 -14.67 -1.74 -24.26
N PRO A 74 -14.30 -2.38 -25.38
CA PRO A 74 -12.93 -2.37 -25.89
C PRO A 74 -12.43 -0.94 -26.10
N VAL A 75 -11.18 -0.68 -25.73
CA VAL A 75 -10.53 0.66 -25.78
C VAL A 75 -10.65 1.28 -27.18
N GLU A 76 -10.60 0.46 -28.25
CA GLU A 76 -10.74 0.88 -29.63
C GLU A 76 -12.11 1.48 -29.93
N GLU A 77 -13.16 1.00 -29.27
CA GLU A 77 -14.53 1.49 -29.44
C GLU A 77 -14.74 2.83 -28.77
N VAL A 78 -14.14 3.01 -27.59
CA VAL A 78 -14.11 4.29 -26.85
C VAL A 78 -13.35 5.36 -27.64
N ILE A 79 -12.20 5.01 -28.23
CA ILE A 79 -11.42 5.92 -29.09
C ILE A 79 -12.22 6.30 -30.34
N ARG A 80 -12.95 5.37 -30.94
CA ARG A 80 -13.79 5.61 -32.13
C ARG A 80 -14.95 6.55 -31.77
N ALA A 81 -15.62 6.34 -30.64
CA ALA A 81 -16.70 7.19 -30.14
C ALA A 81 -16.22 8.61 -29.84
N ALA A 82 -15.07 8.75 -29.19
CA ALA A 82 -14.45 10.04 -28.89
C ALA A 82 -14.01 10.82 -30.14
N ARG A 83 -13.63 10.14 -31.24
CA ARG A 83 -13.30 10.78 -32.53
C ARG A 83 -14.53 11.14 -33.34
N ALA A 84 -15.67 10.49 -33.11
CA ALA A 84 -16.91 10.71 -33.85
C ALA A 84 -17.80 11.80 -33.20
N ALA A 85 -17.55 12.17 -31.95
CA ALA A 85 -18.31 13.21 -31.27
C ALA A 85 -17.82 14.60 -31.71
N PRO A 86 -18.67 15.48 -32.28
CA PRO A 86 -18.31 16.87 -32.50
C PRO A 86 -18.06 17.50 -31.14
N ALA A 87 -17.05 18.41 -31.07
CA ALA A 87 -16.56 19.06 -29.86
C ALA A 87 -17.67 19.88 -29.16
N ALA A 88 -18.55 19.19 -28.44
CA ALA A 88 -19.48 19.80 -27.51
C ALA A 88 -18.75 19.91 -26.16
N VAL A 89 -18.15 21.05 -25.91
CA VAL A 89 -17.65 21.45 -24.60
C VAL A 89 -18.88 21.55 -23.69
N ALA A 90 -19.15 20.51 -22.92
CA ALA A 90 -20.14 20.56 -21.86
C ALA A 90 -19.58 21.45 -20.73
N HIS A 91 -19.99 22.72 -20.74
CA HIS A 91 -19.92 23.58 -19.58
C HIS A 91 -20.86 23.02 -18.52
N LEU A 92 -20.33 22.30 -17.55
CA LEU A 92 -21.05 22.04 -16.31
C LEU A 92 -21.05 23.34 -15.49
N PRO A 93 -22.20 23.96 -15.21
CA PRO A 93 -22.26 25.09 -14.33
C PRO A 93 -22.12 24.60 -12.88
N LEU A 94 -20.93 24.67 -12.32
CA LEU A 94 -20.72 24.61 -10.88
C LEU A 94 -21.10 25.99 -10.29
N THR A 95 -22.41 26.24 -10.21
CA THR A 95 -22.94 27.37 -9.43
C THR A 95 -23.13 26.88 -8.00
N LEU A 96 -22.10 27.05 -7.18
CA LEU A 96 -22.26 27.07 -5.73
C LEU A 96 -22.98 28.38 -5.39
N GLN A 97 -24.31 28.31 -5.22
CA GLN A 97 -25.06 29.40 -4.62
C GLN A 97 -24.73 29.47 -3.13
N ILE A 98 -23.86 30.43 -2.79
CA ILE A 98 -23.74 30.91 -1.42
C ILE A 98 -24.87 31.93 -1.26
N GLU A 99 -25.98 31.53 -0.66
CA GLU A 99 -27.03 32.46 -0.22
C GLU A 99 -26.49 33.28 0.96
N THR A 100 -26.10 34.51 0.71
CA THR A 100 -25.96 35.53 1.74
C THR A 100 -27.33 36.16 1.94
N PRO A 101 -27.89 36.19 3.16
CA PRO A 101 -29.14 36.95 3.39
C PRO A 101 -28.87 38.45 3.31
N VAL A 102 -29.37 39.06 2.25
CA VAL A 102 -29.44 40.52 2.14
C VAL A 102 -30.58 41.00 3.03
N ALA A 103 -30.25 41.69 4.12
CA ALA A 103 -31.22 42.42 4.93
C ALA A 103 -31.70 43.63 4.16
N GLN A 104 -32.98 43.72 3.88
CA GLN A 104 -33.67 44.90 3.35
C GLN A 104 -33.74 45.96 4.43
N PRO A 105 -33.52 47.25 4.13
CA PRO A 105 -33.73 48.36 5.05
C PRO A 105 -35.18 48.81 4.97
N ASP A 106 -36.00 48.44 5.96
CA ASP A 106 -37.28 49.12 6.19
C ASP A 106 -37.04 50.51 6.81
N GLY A 107 -37.31 51.50 6.02
CA GLY A 107 -37.30 52.89 6.44
C GLY A 107 -38.47 53.23 7.35
N LYS A 108 -38.20 53.66 8.56
CA LYS A 108 -39.02 54.55 9.33
C LYS A 108 -38.12 55.57 10.01
N ALA A 109 -38.29 56.80 9.55
CA ALA A 109 -37.73 58.02 10.17
C ALA A 109 -38.25 58.16 11.59
N GLN A 110 -37.38 58.24 12.58
CA GLN A 110 -37.68 58.71 13.91
C GLN A 110 -36.94 60.02 14.18
N GLU A 111 -37.71 60.94 14.74
CA GLU A 111 -37.36 62.31 15.06
C GLU A 111 -36.15 62.40 16.04
N PRO A 112 -35.38 63.52 16.02
CA PRO A 112 -34.23 63.67 16.85
C PRO A 112 -34.55 64.00 18.30
N VAL A 113 -34.14 63.18 19.22
CA VAL A 113 -34.19 63.46 20.66
C VAL A 113 -32.94 64.21 21.08
N PRO A 114 -33.03 65.25 21.90
CA PRO A 114 -31.89 66.12 22.22
C PRO A 114 -30.85 65.43 23.10
N PHE A 115 -29.65 65.57 22.63
CA PHE A 115 -28.44 65.03 23.24
C PHE A 115 -28.11 65.72 24.56
N ARG A 116 -28.20 65.00 25.70
CA ARG A 116 -27.74 65.47 27.00
C ARG A 116 -26.37 64.82 27.26
N ALA A 117 -25.29 65.58 27.20
CA ALA A 117 -23.94 65.15 27.47
C ALA A 117 -23.75 64.57 28.86
N PRO A 118 -23.20 63.39 29.04
CA PRO A 118 -22.75 62.89 30.31
C PRO A 118 -21.32 63.38 30.60
N ARG A 119 -21.16 63.80 31.82
CA ARG A 119 -19.89 64.25 32.43
C ARG A 119 -18.78 63.25 32.25
N GLU A 120 -17.63 63.73 31.79
CA GLU A 120 -16.37 63.01 31.77
C GLU A 120 -15.99 62.49 33.17
N ARG A 121 -16.06 61.19 33.38
CA ARG A 121 -15.28 60.53 34.42
C ARG A 121 -13.97 60.06 33.77
N ARG A 122 -12.87 60.73 34.13
CA ARG A 122 -11.52 60.21 33.97
C ARG A 122 -11.42 58.84 34.57
N ALA A 123 -11.46 57.78 33.78
CA ALA A 123 -11.09 56.45 34.18
C ALA A 123 -9.68 56.19 33.63
N SER A 124 -8.77 55.98 34.55
CA SER A 124 -7.36 55.68 34.39
C SER A 124 -7.12 54.51 33.43
N GLY A 125 -6.12 54.70 32.56
CA GLY A 125 -5.71 53.77 31.53
C GLY A 125 -5.13 52.46 32.04
N ALA A 126 -6.01 51.45 32.31
CA ALA A 126 -5.59 50.07 32.54
C ALA A 126 -6.48 49.04 31.81
N ALA A 127 -7.42 49.49 30.96
CA ALA A 127 -8.38 48.57 30.31
C ALA A 127 -7.92 48.00 28.97
N GLY A 128 -6.88 48.58 28.34
CA GLY A 128 -6.44 48.11 27.01
C GLY A 128 -5.64 46.81 26.98
N LEU A 129 -4.98 46.47 28.09
CA LEU A 129 -4.10 45.29 28.13
C LEU A 129 -4.82 43.97 28.45
N ARG A 130 -5.99 44.05 29.11
CA ARG A 130 -6.75 42.84 29.54
C ARG A 130 -7.54 42.14 28.41
N VAL A 131 -7.80 42.83 27.28
CA VAL A 131 -8.55 42.26 26.13
C VAL A 131 -7.63 41.67 25.08
N LEU A 132 -6.34 42.08 25.01
CA LEU A 132 -5.38 41.51 24.06
C LEU A 132 -4.83 40.15 24.50
N VAL A 133 -4.64 39.93 25.81
CA VAL A 133 -4.05 38.72 26.36
C VAL A 133 -4.88 37.47 26.02
N PRO A 134 -6.23 37.42 26.14
CA PRO A 134 -6.99 36.24 25.78
C PRO A 134 -7.00 35.97 24.26
N ARG A 135 -6.91 36.99 23.41
CA ARG A 135 -6.85 36.84 21.94
C ARG A 135 -5.51 36.28 21.48
N ILE A 136 -4.41 36.69 22.09
CA ILE A 136 -3.07 36.18 21.81
C ILE A 136 -2.98 34.73 22.31
N ALA A 137 -3.54 34.40 23.48
CA ALA A 137 -3.57 33.04 24.02
C ALA A 137 -4.39 32.09 23.13
N VAL A 138 -5.53 32.54 22.59
CA VAL A 138 -6.34 31.74 21.65
C VAL A 138 -5.60 31.54 20.33
N ALA A 139 -4.99 32.59 19.76
CA ALA A 139 -4.20 32.48 18.56
C ALA A 139 -3.00 31.52 18.74
N ALA A 140 -2.28 31.61 19.86
CA ALA A 140 -1.18 30.71 20.18
C ALA A 140 -1.65 29.26 20.35
N ALA A 141 -2.81 29.02 20.99
CA ALA A 141 -3.40 27.69 21.13
C ALA A 141 -3.79 27.08 19.78
N ILE A 142 -4.39 27.88 18.89
CA ILE A 142 -4.73 27.43 17.52
C ILE A 142 -3.45 27.12 16.73
N THR A 143 -2.43 27.96 16.80
CA THR A 143 -1.15 27.72 16.13
C THR A 143 -0.48 26.46 16.64
N LEU A 144 -0.45 26.23 17.96
CA LEU A 144 0.07 25.02 18.58
C LEU A 144 -0.73 23.78 18.16
N ALA A 145 -2.05 23.86 18.10
CA ALA A 145 -2.91 22.77 17.66
C ALA A 145 -2.69 22.43 16.17
N VAL A 146 -2.52 23.46 15.33
CA VAL A 146 -2.21 23.28 13.89
C VAL A 146 -0.82 22.68 13.72
N LEU A 147 0.19 23.15 14.44
CA LEU A 147 1.54 22.62 14.39
C LEU A 147 1.59 21.16 14.93
N ALA A 148 0.89 20.88 16.02
CA ALA A 148 0.78 19.52 16.57
C ALA A 148 0.03 18.59 15.60
N GLY A 149 -1.05 19.05 14.99
CA GLY A 149 -1.79 18.29 13.96
C GLY A 149 -0.97 18.06 12.70
N ALA A 150 -0.25 19.07 12.23
CA ALA A 150 0.64 18.94 11.08
C ALA A 150 1.82 17.99 11.37
N SER A 151 2.44 18.08 12.54
CA SER A 151 3.51 17.15 12.94
C SER A 151 2.99 15.72 13.10
N TYR A 152 1.82 15.53 13.69
CA TYR A 152 1.18 14.21 13.78
C TYR A 152 0.92 13.61 12.40
N PHE A 153 0.39 14.41 11.46
CA PHE A 153 0.10 13.96 10.09
C PHE A 153 1.38 13.65 9.29
N LEU A 154 2.43 14.46 9.43
CA LEU A 154 3.72 14.28 8.74
C LEU A 154 4.52 13.09 9.30
N TRP A 155 4.27 12.69 10.55
CA TRP A 155 5.00 11.61 11.22
C TRP A 155 4.19 10.33 11.34
N SER A 156 2.95 10.32 10.81
CA SER A 156 2.11 9.12 10.82
C SER A 156 2.72 8.04 9.91
N PRO A 157 2.85 6.80 10.41
CA PRO A 157 3.33 5.70 9.59
C PRO A 157 2.38 5.42 8.44
N GLN A 158 2.94 5.22 7.24
CA GLN A 158 2.16 4.84 6.06
C GLN A 158 1.85 3.35 6.11
N ARG A 159 0.58 2.99 5.95
CA ARG A 159 0.16 1.59 5.94
C ARG A 159 -0.21 1.13 4.54
N PHE A 160 0.36 0.01 4.12
CA PHE A 160 0.07 -0.66 2.87
C PHE A 160 -0.47 -2.04 3.15
N GLN A 161 -1.50 -2.44 2.40
CA GLN A 161 -2.16 -3.74 2.57
C GLN A 161 -2.51 -4.32 1.21
N THR A 162 -2.61 -5.65 1.16
CA THR A 162 -3.08 -6.44 0.03
C THR A 162 -4.28 -7.28 0.44
N ALA A 163 -5.22 -7.44 -0.47
CA ALA A 163 -6.33 -8.38 -0.33
C ALA A 163 -5.91 -9.82 -0.65
N LEU A 164 -6.82 -10.78 -0.47
CA LEU A 164 -6.61 -12.17 -0.86
C LEU A 164 -6.34 -12.27 -2.37
N GLY A 165 -5.23 -12.92 -2.75
CA GLY A 165 -4.77 -13.06 -4.13
C GLY A 165 -4.14 -11.81 -4.74
N GLU A 166 -4.14 -10.68 -4.03
CA GLU A 166 -3.50 -9.44 -4.48
C GLU A 166 -2.01 -9.43 -4.13
N GLN A 167 -1.20 -8.90 -5.07
CA GLN A 167 0.21 -8.60 -4.85
C GLN A 167 0.45 -7.15 -5.24
N ARG A 168 1.32 -6.46 -4.49
CA ARG A 168 1.57 -5.03 -4.69
C ARG A 168 3.01 -4.68 -4.40
N SER A 169 3.66 -3.97 -5.33
CA SER A 169 4.99 -3.38 -5.11
C SER A 169 4.86 -1.89 -4.77
N VAL A 170 5.60 -1.46 -3.77
CA VAL A 170 5.65 -0.08 -3.28
C VAL A 170 7.09 0.38 -3.27
N VAL A 171 7.37 1.50 -3.92
CA VAL A 171 8.66 2.17 -3.86
C VAL A 171 8.64 3.14 -2.68
N LEU A 172 9.60 3.00 -1.78
CA LEU A 172 9.74 3.84 -0.59
C LEU A 172 10.56 5.11 -0.89
N ASN A 173 10.50 6.09 0.01
CA ASN A 173 11.19 7.38 -0.17
C ASN A 173 12.72 7.28 -0.20
N ASP A 174 13.29 6.20 0.32
CA ASP A 174 14.73 5.91 0.29
C ASP A 174 15.19 5.15 -0.96
N GLY A 175 14.27 4.87 -1.90
CA GLY A 175 14.51 4.07 -3.09
C GLY A 175 14.40 2.57 -2.89
N SER A 176 14.16 2.09 -1.66
CA SER A 176 13.88 0.67 -1.39
C SER A 176 12.54 0.27 -2.00
N VAL A 177 12.41 -0.99 -2.40
CA VAL A 177 11.15 -1.55 -2.92
C VAL A 177 10.65 -2.63 -1.97
N VAL A 178 9.37 -2.56 -1.61
CA VAL A 178 8.68 -3.58 -0.83
C VAL A 178 7.59 -4.19 -1.69
N THR A 179 7.71 -5.48 -2.00
CA THR A 179 6.68 -6.23 -2.71
C THR A 179 5.90 -7.06 -1.69
N LEU A 180 4.62 -6.77 -1.56
CA LEU A 180 3.69 -7.43 -0.65
C LEU A 180 3.04 -8.62 -1.37
N ASN A 181 3.00 -9.77 -0.71
CA ASN A 181 2.26 -10.94 -1.16
C ASN A 181 0.78 -10.84 -0.77
N THR A 182 0.00 -11.89 -1.05
CA THR A 182 -1.42 -12.02 -0.69
C THR A 182 -1.67 -11.76 0.79
N SER A 183 -2.77 -11.06 1.14
CA SER A 183 -3.24 -10.85 2.52
C SER A 183 -2.15 -10.32 3.46
N SER A 184 -1.29 -9.44 2.97
CA SER A 184 -0.15 -8.87 3.69
C SER A 184 -0.41 -7.45 4.13
N SER A 185 0.21 -7.05 5.23
CA SER A 185 0.09 -5.69 5.77
C SER A 185 1.41 -5.21 6.34
N VAL A 186 1.86 -4.02 5.89
CA VAL A 186 3.06 -3.35 6.41
C VAL A 186 2.76 -1.92 6.82
N GLU A 187 3.47 -1.48 7.85
CA GLU A 187 3.58 -0.08 8.23
C GLU A 187 4.98 0.43 7.97
N VAL A 188 5.08 1.56 7.29
CA VAL A 188 6.35 2.18 6.88
C VAL A 188 6.56 3.46 7.67
N SER A 189 7.69 3.57 8.35
CA SER A 189 8.11 4.75 9.08
C SER A 189 9.51 5.14 8.63
N MET A 190 9.60 6.11 7.71
CA MET A 190 10.84 6.66 7.19
C MET A 190 11.06 8.03 7.81
N VAL A 191 11.86 8.09 8.87
CA VAL A 191 12.27 9.34 9.50
C VAL A 191 13.74 9.63 9.17
N LYS A 192 14.18 10.85 9.48
CA LYS A 192 15.53 11.34 9.07
C LYS A 192 16.65 10.34 9.41
N ASP A 193 16.58 9.70 10.59
CA ASP A 193 17.65 8.86 11.13
C ASP A 193 17.31 7.35 11.14
N ARG A 194 16.10 6.95 10.69
CA ARG A 194 15.64 5.57 10.75
C ARG A 194 14.81 5.18 9.54
N ARG A 195 15.05 3.99 9.02
CA ARG A 195 14.32 3.34 7.95
C ARG A 195 13.67 2.07 8.53
N THR A 196 12.44 2.21 9.02
CA THR A 196 11.74 1.09 9.69
C THR A 196 10.49 0.70 8.92
N VAL A 197 10.35 -0.59 8.65
CA VAL A 197 9.12 -1.19 8.15
C VAL A 197 8.66 -2.26 9.14
N THR A 198 7.38 -2.23 9.52
CA THR A 198 6.80 -3.27 10.38
C THR A 198 5.90 -4.16 9.55
N LEU A 199 6.25 -5.44 9.40
CA LEU A 199 5.39 -6.45 8.79
C LEU A 199 4.40 -6.94 9.84
N LEU A 200 3.15 -6.48 9.71
CA LEU A 200 2.07 -6.81 10.66
C LEU A 200 1.51 -8.20 10.43
N SER A 201 1.39 -8.63 9.16
CA SER A 201 0.92 -9.95 8.76
C SER A 201 1.30 -10.26 7.31
N GLY A 202 1.33 -11.54 6.96
CA GLY A 202 1.58 -12.01 5.61
C GLY A 202 3.06 -12.06 5.25
N GLU A 203 3.39 -11.82 3.99
CA GLU A 203 4.70 -12.03 3.41
C GLU A 203 5.11 -10.86 2.52
N ALA A 204 6.38 -10.47 2.60
CA ALA A 204 6.91 -9.39 1.80
C ALA A 204 8.37 -9.61 1.41
N LEU A 205 8.69 -9.29 0.15
CA LEU A 205 10.05 -9.23 -0.37
C LEU A 205 10.55 -7.78 -0.27
N PHE A 206 11.70 -7.61 0.35
CA PHE A 206 12.37 -6.33 0.55
C PHE A 206 13.60 -6.25 -0.36
N GLN A 207 13.65 -5.24 -1.23
CA GLN A 207 14.82 -4.85 -2.00
C GLN A 207 15.32 -3.53 -1.42
N VAL A 208 16.31 -3.61 -0.54
CA VAL A 208 16.76 -2.47 0.27
C VAL A 208 17.83 -1.67 -0.47
N ALA A 209 17.59 -0.38 -0.65
CA ALA A 209 18.59 0.56 -1.18
C ALA A 209 19.78 0.65 -0.23
N HIS A 210 21.00 0.62 -0.80
CA HIS A 210 22.24 0.63 0.00
C HIS A 210 22.44 1.98 0.70
N ASP A 211 22.46 1.95 2.03
CA ASP A 211 22.79 3.09 2.89
C ASP A 211 23.35 2.59 4.22
N ALA A 212 24.69 2.59 4.33
CA ALA A 212 25.37 2.12 5.53
C ALA A 212 25.23 3.06 6.74
N SER A 213 24.90 4.34 6.49
CA SER A 213 24.73 5.34 7.56
C SER A 213 23.41 5.19 8.28
N ARG A 214 22.38 4.62 7.63
CA ARG A 214 21.04 4.41 8.15
C ARG A 214 20.56 2.98 7.84
N PRO A 215 20.85 2.00 8.70
CA PRO A 215 20.37 0.63 8.50
C PRO A 215 18.85 0.58 8.33
N PHE A 216 18.39 -0.32 7.44
CA PHE A 216 16.99 -0.60 7.22
C PHE A 216 16.55 -1.69 8.21
N GLU A 217 15.47 -1.44 8.96
CA GLU A 217 14.95 -2.36 9.95
C GLU A 217 13.57 -2.87 9.55
N VAL A 218 13.42 -4.19 9.44
CA VAL A 218 12.12 -4.85 9.33
C VAL A 218 11.77 -5.45 10.68
N LYS A 219 10.64 -5.02 11.25
CA LYS A 219 10.10 -5.55 12.51
C LYS A 219 8.92 -6.47 12.23
N THR A 220 8.87 -7.61 12.89
CA THR A 220 7.77 -8.57 12.78
C THR A 220 7.64 -9.36 14.07
N GLY A 221 6.57 -9.11 14.85
CA GLY A 221 6.43 -9.65 16.20
C GLY A 221 7.67 -9.32 17.06
N ASP A 222 8.29 -10.37 17.62
CA ASP A 222 9.48 -10.25 18.47
C ASP A 222 10.79 -10.34 17.68
N THR A 223 10.73 -10.28 16.37
CA THR A 223 11.89 -10.40 15.47
C THR A 223 12.17 -9.06 14.78
N THR A 224 13.43 -8.64 14.78
CA THR A 224 13.91 -7.47 14.04
C THR A 224 14.99 -7.91 13.07
N ILE A 225 14.83 -7.62 11.78
CA ILE A 225 15.80 -7.87 10.71
C ILE A 225 16.46 -6.56 10.34
N ARG A 226 17.78 -6.50 10.40
CA ARG A 226 18.56 -5.32 10.01
C ARG A 226 19.33 -5.57 8.72
N ALA A 227 19.17 -4.67 7.76
CA ALA A 227 19.76 -4.72 6.44
C ALA A 227 20.45 -3.40 6.08
N VAL A 228 21.45 -3.42 5.18
CA VAL A 228 22.18 -2.20 4.74
C VAL A 228 22.05 -1.98 3.23
N GLY A 229 21.78 -3.05 2.47
CA GLY A 229 21.65 -3.04 1.01
C GLY A 229 21.57 -4.49 0.55
N THR A 230 20.40 -5.09 0.67
CA THR A 230 20.17 -6.53 0.57
C THR A 230 18.80 -6.80 -0.05
N GLN A 231 18.65 -7.99 -0.61
CA GLN A 231 17.34 -8.50 -0.99
C GLN A 231 17.00 -9.70 -0.12
N PHE A 232 15.85 -9.67 0.56
CA PHE A 232 15.40 -10.75 1.44
C PHE A 232 13.89 -10.80 1.53
N ASP A 233 13.37 -11.98 1.76
CA ASP A 233 11.96 -12.28 1.97
C ASP A 233 11.67 -12.48 3.45
N VAL A 234 10.52 -12.02 3.91
CA VAL A 234 10.02 -12.22 5.27
C VAL A 234 8.58 -12.72 5.21
N ASP A 235 8.36 -13.95 5.67
CA ASP A 235 7.03 -14.56 5.78
C ASP A 235 6.64 -14.69 7.26
N ARG A 236 5.62 -13.92 7.67
CA ARG A 236 5.05 -13.93 9.01
C ARG A 236 3.76 -14.74 9.04
N ARG A 237 3.80 -15.89 9.68
CA ARG A 237 2.65 -16.78 9.88
C ARG A 237 2.30 -16.97 11.36
N THR A 238 1.17 -17.60 11.61
CA THR A 238 0.72 -17.96 12.98
C THR A 238 1.76 -18.83 13.73
N GLY A 239 2.54 -19.62 12.99
CA GLY A 239 3.58 -20.50 13.55
C GLY A 239 4.95 -19.86 13.72
N GLY A 240 5.14 -18.61 13.32
CA GLY A 240 6.44 -17.92 13.42
C GLY A 240 6.77 -17.02 12.24
N THR A 241 8.02 -16.60 12.18
CA THR A 241 8.57 -15.77 11.10
C THR A 241 9.67 -16.53 10.38
N THR A 242 9.60 -16.60 9.07
CA THR A 242 10.66 -17.13 8.22
C THR A 242 11.33 -15.98 7.48
N VAL A 243 12.67 -15.92 7.54
CA VAL A 243 13.49 -14.92 6.84
C VAL A 243 14.39 -15.64 5.86
N THR A 244 14.30 -15.32 4.57
CA THR A 244 15.13 -15.90 3.50
C THR A 244 15.96 -14.81 2.82
N VAL A 245 17.28 -14.95 2.80
CA VAL A 245 18.18 -13.98 2.15
C VAL A 245 18.38 -14.38 0.69
N VAL A 246 17.99 -13.46 -0.21
CA VAL A 246 18.16 -13.63 -1.66
C VAL A 246 19.55 -13.12 -2.08
N GLU A 247 19.93 -11.91 -1.63
CA GLU A 247 21.17 -11.26 -1.97
C GLU A 247 21.71 -10.45 -0.77
N GLY A 248 23.03 -10.49 -0.58
CA GLY A 248 23.72 -9.78 0.49
C GLY A 248 23.69 -10.49 1.82
N LYS A 249 23.54 -9.74 2.91
CA LYS A 249 23.51 -10.27 4.28
C LYS A 249 22.61 -9.43 5.19
N VAL A 250 21.94 -10.07 6.12
CA VAL A 250 21.12 -9.42 7.15
C VAL A 250 21.53 -9.91 8.54
N ALA A 251 21.22 -9.13 9.57
CA ALA A 251 21.30 -9.54 10.97
C ALA A 251 19.89 -9.69 11.53
N VAL A 252 19.57 -10.86 12.06
CA VAL A 252 18.27 -11.14 12.67
C VAL A 252 18.40 -11.12 14.19
N PHE A 253 17.63 -10.24 14.83
CA PHE A 253 17.57 -10.12 16.28
C PHE A 253 16.24 -10.70 16.75
N THR A 254 16.30 -11.62 17.70
CA THR A 254 15.11 -12.23 18.31
C THR A 254 15.06 -11.93 19.79
N ALA A 255 13.88 -11.64 20.33
CA ALA A 255 13.71 -11.53 21.76
C ALA A 255 14.02 -12.87 22.45
N PRO A 256 14.57 -12.87 23.68
CA PRO A 256 14.86 -14.10 24.41
C PRO A 256 13.59 -14.93 24.60
N ALA A 257 13.69 -16.23 24.33
CA ALA A 257 12.61 -17.17 24.62
C ALA A 257 12.44 -17.29 26.14
N GLY A 258 11.42 -16.63 26.72
CA GLY A 258 11.11 -16.79 28.14
C GLY A 258 10.95 -15.53 28.96
N GLY A 259 11.03 -14.33 28.37
CA GLY A 259 10.71 -13.06 29.06
C GLY A 259 11.70 -12.64 30.18
N ASN A 260 12.81 -13.33 30.31
CA ASN A 260 13.91 -12.89 31.19
C ASN A 260 14.85 -11.97 30.40
N ASP A 261 15.57 -11.10 31.11
CA ASP A 261 16.52 -10.10 30.61
C ASP A 261 17.74 -10.70 29.86
N GLY A 262 17.51 -11.76 29.09
CA GLY A 262 18.50 -12.40 28.22
C GLY A 262 18.83 -11.49 27.04
N GLU A 263 20.08 -11.51 26.64
CA GLU A 263 20.60 -10.76 25.50
C GLU A 263 19.90 -11.21 24.21
N ALA A 264 19.38 -10.27 23.40
CA ALA A 264 18.76 -10.57 22.13
C ALA A 264 19.75 -11.33 21.22
N SER A 265 19.37 -12.49 20.74
CA SER A 265 20.23 -13.29 19.86
C SER A 265 20.45 -12.53 18.55
N ASN A 266 21.70 -12.33 18.17
CA ASN A 266 22.09 -11.79 16.88
C ASN A 266 22.50 -12.95 15.95
N LEU A 267 21.65 -13.24 14.96
CA LEU A 267 21.85 -14.33 14.02
C LEU A 267 22.14 -13.73 12.63
N PRO A 268 23.39 -13.71 12.16
CA PRO A 268 23.71 -13.26 10.82
C PRO A 268 23.23 -14.29 9.79
N LEU A 269 22.65 -13.84 8.70
CA LEU A 269 22.25 -14.62 7.54
C LEU A 269 22.90 -14.05 6.29
N THR A 270 23.32 -14.93 5.40
CA THR A 270 23.90 -14.60 4.09
C THR A 270 23.00 -15.13 2.96
N ALA A 271 23.29 -14.68 1.74
CA ALA A 271 22.54 -15.12 0.56
C ALA A 271 22.43 -16.65 0.46
N GLY A 272 21.24 -17.16 0.20
CA GLY A 272 20.95 -18.58 0.15
C GLY A 272 20.68 -19.23 1.50
N GLU A 273 20.60 -18.48 2.59
CA GLU A 273 20.24 -18.97 3.91
C GLU A 273 18.81 -18.56 4.30
N GLN A 274 18.17 -19.41 5.09
CA GLN A 274 16.84 -19.20 5.66
C GLN A 274 16.88 -19.48 7.16
N LEU A 275 16.24 -18.58 7.92
CA LEU A 275 16.03 -18.73 9.35
C LEU A 275 14.54 -18.78 9.65
N THR A 276 14.12 -19.78 10.40
CA THR A 276 12.75 -19.82 10.95
C THR A 276 12.82 -19.55 12.46
N VAL A 277 12.09 -18.49 12.86
CA VAL A 277 11.90 -18.09 14.27
C VAL A 277 10.50 -18.47 14.66
N ALA A 278 10.33 -19.50 15.48
CA ALA A 278 9.05 -19.92 16.00
C ALA A 278 8.96 -19.70 17.51
N PRO A 279 7.78 -19.40 18.08
CA PRO A 279 7.61 -19.21 19.51
C PRO A 279 8.05 -20.47 20.28
N ARG A 280 8.86 -20.28 21.31
CA ARG A 280 9.33 -21.37 22.19
C ARG A 280 10.19 -22.46 21.54
N THR A 281 10.60 -22.27 20.30
CA THR A 281 11.48 -23.23 19.59
C THR A 281 12.82 -22.54 19.31
N LYS A 282 13.90 -23.32 19.39
CA LYS A 282 15.22 -22.79 19.00
C LYS A 282 15.22 -22.46 17.50
N SER A 283 15.61 -21.25 17.18
CA SER A 283 15.82 -20.82 15.80
C SER A 283 16.93 -21.66 15.16
N HIS A 284 16.75 -22.08 13.93
CA HIS A 284 17.76 -22.81 13.16
C HIS A 284 17.87 -22.24 11.76
N THR A 285 19.09 -22.14 11.30
CA THR A 285 19.41 -21.70 9.94
C THR A 285 19.56 -22.93 9.05
N VAL A 286 18.94 -22.88 7.88
CA VAL A 286 19.05 -23.91 6.84
C VAL A 286 19.44 -23.27 5.52
N ARG A 287 19.89 -24.08 4.57
CA ARG A 287 20.07 -23.63 3.19
C ARG A 287 18.71 -23.48 2.52
N ALA A 288 18.44 -22.32 1.97
CA ALA A 288 17.17 -21.99 1.34
C ALA A 288 17.13 -22.45 -0.13
N ASN A 289 15.98 -22.93 -0.57
CA ASN A 289 15.62 -22.87 -1.99
C ASN A 289 15.07 -21.46 -2.28
N VAL A 290 15.98 -20.52 -2.61
CA VAL A 290 15.63 -19.11 -2.88
C VAL A 290 14.63 -19.00 -4.03
N ALA A 291 14.76 -19.86 -5.06
CA ALA A 291 13.84 -19.86 -6.20
C ALA A 291 12.41 -20.20 -5.75
N ALA A 292 12.24 -21.17 -4.86
CA ALA A 292 10.94 -21.52 -4.30
C ALA A 292 10.40 -20.41 -3.37
N ALA A 293 11.25 -19.85 -2.50
CA ALA A 293 10.87 -18.80 -1.56
C ALA A 293 10.39 -17.51 -2.25
N THR A 294 10.91 -17.20 -3.44
CA THR A 294 10.56 -15.98 -4.18
C THR A 294 9.67 -16.20 -5.40
N ALA A 295 9.28 -17.45 -5.70
CA ALA A 295 8.46 -17.81 -6.87
C ALA A 295 7.10 -17.07 -6.87
N TRP A 296 6.57 -16.78 -5.68
CA TRP A 296 5.32 -16.07 -5.50
C TRP A 296 5.31 -14.68 -6.19
N THR A 297 6.45 -14.00 -6.30
CA THR A 297 6.56 -12.72 -7.02
C THR A 297 6.17 -12.83 -8.48
N GLN A 298 6.25 -14.04 -9.05
CA GLN A 298 5.82 -14.41 -10.40
C GLN A 298 4.47 -15.14 -10.41
N ARG A 299 3.71 -15.12 -9.30
CA ARG A 299 2.47 -15.87 -9.09
C ARG A 299 2.64 -17.38 -9.23
N LYS A 300 3.82 -17.91 -8.93
CA LYS A 300 4.12 -19.34 -8.95
C LYS A 300 4.32 -19.85 -7.55
N LEU A 301 3.99 -21.14 -7.34
CA LEU A 301 4.29 -21.92 -6.15
C LEU A 301 5.20 -23.07 -6.60
N ILE A 302 6.37 -23.19 -5.97
CA ILE A 302 7.33 -24.26 -6.24
C ILE A 302 7.40 -25.14 -5.00
N PHE A 303 7.13 -26.42 -5.18
CA PHE A 303 7.18 -27.42 -4.11
C PHE A 303 8.21 -28.48 -4.45
N GLU A 304 9.00 -28.86 -3.48
CA GLU A 304 9.99 -29.95 -3.54
C GLU A 304 9.75 -30.85 -2.34
N ASN A 305 9.25 -32.06 -2.58
CA ASN A 305 8.95 -33.08 -1.55
C ASN A 305 8.13 -32.48 -0.38
N ARG A 306 7.13 -31.68 -0.70
CA ARG A 306 6.29 -31.02 0.31
C ARG A 306 5.04 -31.86 0.59
N PRO A 307 4.68 -32.06 1.86
CA PRO A 307 3.43 -32.72 2.21
C PRO A 307 2.23 -32.06 1.55
N LEU A 308 1.33 -32.85 0.96
CA LEU A 308 0.15 -32.35 0.25
C LEU A 308 -0.72 -31.42 1.12
N GLY A 309 -0.79 -31.67 2.43
CA GLY A 309 -1.48 -30.80 3.37
C GLY A 309 -0.89 -29.40 3.43
N GLU A 310 0.45 -29.26 3.34
CA GLU A 310 1.12 -27.95 3.30
C GLU A 310 0.93 -27.28 1.94
N VAL A 311 0.96 -28.07 0.85
CA VAL A 311 0.68 -27.58 -0.50
C VAL A 311 -0.74 -27.00 -0.58
N ALA A 312 -1.73 -27.71 -0.08
CA ALA A 312 -3.12 -27.25 -0.02
C ALA A 312 -3.26 -25.97 0.82
N ALA A 313 -2.60 -25.91 1.98
CA ALA A 313 -2.59 -24.73 2.82
C ALA A 313 -1.98 -23.52 2.11
N GLU A 314 -0.93 -23.72 1.30
CA GLU A 314 -0.33 -22.64 0.51
C GLU A 314 -1.27 -22.15 -0.58
N PHE A 315 -1.95 -23.02 -1.33
CA PHE A 315 -2.98 -22.62 -2.30
C PHE A 315 -4.12 -21.82 -1.65
N ASN A 316 -4.53 -22.23 -0.44
CA ASN A 316 -5.60 -21.56 0.31
C ASN A 316 -5.26 -20.11 0.70
N ARG A 317 -3.97 -19.74 0.70
CA ARG A 317 -3.54 -18.35 0.91
C ARG A 317 -3.88 -17.41 -0.25
N TYR A 318 -4.00 -17.95 -1.46
CA TYR A 318 -4.18 -17.14 -2.68
C TYR A 318 -5.61 -17.19 -3.21
N ASN A 319 -6.39 -18.19 -2.80
CA ASN A 319 -7.66 -18.51 -3.43
C ASN A 319 -8.83 -18.43 -2.45
N ARG A 320 -10.00 -18.00 -2.95
CA ARG A 320 -11.24 -18.01 -2.17
C ARG A 320 -11.82 -19.40 -2.01
N GLN A 321 -11.53 -20.27 -2.99
CA GLN A 321 -11.89 -21.68 -2.91
C GLN A 321 -10.82 -22.40 -2.11
N SER A 322 -11.23 -22.98 -0.99
CA SER A 322 -10.31 -23.72 -0.13
C SER A 322 -10.17 -25.19 -0.58
N ILE A 323 -8.99 -25.75 -0.35
CA ILE A 323 -8.69 -27.15 -0.59
C ILE A 323 -8.60 -27.81 0.79
N ASP A 324 -9.46 -28.77 1.06
CA ASP A 324 -9.51 -29.56 2.31
C ASP A 324 -9.12 -31.00 2.04
N ILE A 325 -7.90 -31.37 2.46
CA ILE A 325 -7.41 -32.74 2.36
C ILE A 325 -7.84 -33.47 3.63
N ARG A 326 -8.82 -34.38 3.54
CA ARG A 326 -9.39 -35.04 4.71
C ARG A 326 -8.63 -36.30 5.11
N SER A 327 -8.13 -37.07 4.13
CA SER A 327 -7.40 -38.32 4.42
C SER A 327 -6.00 -38.03 4.98
N PRO A 328 -5.65 -38.56 6.18
CA PRO A 328 -4.33 -38.30 6.79
C PRO A 328 -3.17 -38.80 5.93
N GLU A 329 -3.36 -39.91 5.22
CA GLU A 329 -2.37 -40.51 4.32
C GLU A 329 -2.05 -39.59 3.16
N LEU A 330 -3.09 -38.96 2.59
CA LEU A 330 -2.91 -37.97 1.53
C LEU A 330 -2.23 -36.69 2.03
N ARG A 331 -2.53 -36.23 3.26
CA ARG A 331 -1.88 -35.05 3.84
C ARG A 331 -0.37 -35.19 3.92
N SER A 332 0.12 -36.39 4.21
CA SER A 332 1.56 -36.69 4.32
C SER A 332 2.22 -37.03 2.98
N GLN A 333 1.45 -37.26 1.92
CA GLN A 333 1.99 -37.56 0.60
C GLN A 333 2.79 -36.37 0.05
N GLU A 334 4.01 -36.65 -0.39
CA GLU A 334 4.91 -35.61 -0.90
C GLU A 334 4.56 -35.24 -2.35
N VAL A 335 4.58 -33.93 -2.62
CA VAL A 335 4.34 -33.36 -3.93
C VAL A 335 5.56 -32.52 -4.35
N THR A 336 6.00 -32.74 -5.59
CA THR A 336 7.02 -31.94 -6.27
C THR A 336 6.40 -31.38 -7.55
N GLY A 337 6.52 -30.07 -7.75
CA GLY A 337 5.98 -29.43 -8.95
C GLY A 337 6.00 -27.90 -8.88
N VAL A 338 5.65 -27.29 -10.02
CA VAL A 338 5.47 -25.84 -10.16
C VAL A 338 4.05 -25.58 -10.59
N PHE A 339 3.34 -24.75 -9.83
CA PHE A 339 1.93 -24.45 -10.04
C PHE A 339 1.70 -22.94 -10.11
N GLN A 340 0.61 -22.50 -10.73
CA GLN A 340 0.15 -21.12 -10.65
C GLN A 340 -0.61 -20.92 -9.33
N ALA A 341 -0.24 -19.91 -8.57
CA ALA A 341 -0.81 -19.66 -7.24
C ALA A 341 -2.33 -19.40 -7.26
N ASN A 342 -2.81 -18.80 -8.35
CA ASN A 342 -4.22 -18.39 -8.54
C ASN A 342 -5.03 -19.39 -9.40
N ASP A 343 -4.52 -20.61 -9.60
CA ASP A 343 -5.17 -21.66 -10.40
C ASP A 343 -5.34 -22.95 -9.59
N PRO A 344 -6.28 -22.98 -8.65
CA PRO A 344 -6.58 -24.20 -7.88
C PRO A 344 -7.18 -25.32 -8.73
N ASP A 345 -7.88 -24.97 -9.84
CA ASP A 345 -8.49 -25.99 -10.71
C ASP A 345 -7.44 -26.84 -11.40
N SER A 346 -6.35 -26.26 -11.92
CA SER A 346 -5.23 -27.01 -12.48
C SER A 346 -4.56 -27.90 -11.43
N PHE A 347 -4.50 -27.47 -10.17
CA PHE A 347 -3.99 -28.31 -9.09
C PHE A 347 -4.95 -29.49 -8.80
N MET A 348 -6.26 -29.27 -8.84
CA MET A 348 -7.23 -30.37 -8.72
C MET A 348 -7.10 -31.39 -9.85
N LEU A 349 -6.88 -30.94 -11.09
CA LEU A 349 -6.61 -31.84 -12.23
C LEU A 349 -5.33 -32.65 -12.05
N PHE A 350 -4.32 -32.10 -11.38
CA PHE A 350 -3.12 -32.84 -10.99
C PHE A 350 -3.44 -33.89 -9.95
N LEU A 351 -4.19 -33.59 -8.90
CA LEU A 351 -4.57 -34.51 -7.84
C LEU A 351 -5.44 -35.67 -8.37
N ALA A 352 -6.33 -35.40 -9.31
CA ALA A 352 -7.17 -36.41 -9.94
C ALA A 352 -6.39 -37.49 -10.71
N LYS A 353 -5.09 -37.27 -10.99
CA LYS A 353 -4.21 -38.27 -11.60
C LYS A 353 -3.58 -39.22 -10.59
N ILE A 354 -3.68 -38.92 -9.30
CA ILE A 354 -3.18 -39.80 -8.23
C ILE A 354 -4.20 -40.92 -8.05
N PRO A 355 -3.76 -42.21 -8.05
CA PRO A 355 -4.67 -43.33 -7.86
C PRO A 355 -5.45 -43.24 -6.55
N ASP A 356 -6.69 -43.66 -6.58
CA ASP A 356 -7.60 -43.73 -5.42
C ASP A 356 -7.89 -42.37 -4.75
N VAL A 357 -7.71 -41.27 -5.48
CA VAL A 357 -8.08 -39.91 -5.01
C VAL A 357 -9.43 -39.53 -5.57
N ASN A 358 -10.36 -39.22 -4.67
CA ASN A 358 -11.66 -38.64 -4.99
C ASN A 358 -11.68 -37.14 -4.65
N ILE A 359 -12.18 -36.33 -5.58
CA ILE A 359 -12.28 -34.89 -5.43
C ILE A 359 -13.74 -34.48 -5.59
N GLU A 360 -14.32 -33.96 -4.51
CA GLU A 360 -15.66 -33.46 -4.49
C GLU A 360 -15.66 -31.93 -4.34
N ARG A 361 -16.48 -31.24 -5.11
CA ARG A 361 -16.73 -29.83 -4.90
C ARG A 361 -17.86 -29.70 -3.89
N SER A 362 -17.65 -28.92 -2.82
CA SER A 362 -18.70 -28.63 -1.83
C SER A 362 -19.94 -28.03 -2.50
N SER A 363 -21.12 -28.30 -1.97
CA SER A 363 -22.40 -27.84 -2.47
C SER A 363 -22.52 -26.31 -2.56
N ASP A 364 -21.77 -25.58 -1.74
CA ASP A 364 -21.66 -24.12 -1.77
C ASP A 364 -20.62 -23.59 -2.79
N GLY A 365 -19.90 -24.50 -3.47
CA GLY A 365 -18.86 -24.20 -4.45
C GLY A 365 -17.58 -23.53 -3.87
N ARG A 366 -17.48 -23.44 -2.54
CA ARG A 366 -16.40 -22.72 -1.85
C ARG A 366 -15.19 -23.54 -1.50
N SER A 367 -15.32 -24.88 -1.53
CA SER A 367 -14.21 -25.76 -1.21
C SER A 367 -14.15 -27.00 -2.09
N PHE A 368 -12.95 -27.52 -2.28
CA PHE A 368 -12.67 -28.85 -2.79
C PHE A 368 -12.35 -29.75 -1.60
N VAL A 369 -13.09 -30.86 -1.49
CA VAL A 369 -12.83 -31.89 -0.51
C VAL A 369 -12.10 -33.03 -1.21
N VAL A 370 -10.89 -33.35 -0.72
CA VAL A 370 -10.04 -34.38 -1.30
C VAL A 370 -9.92 -35.53 -0.31
N THR A 371 -10.34 -36.71 -0.75
CA THR A 371 -10.33 -37.95 0.04
C THR A 371 -9.62 -39.07 -0.74
N ARG A 372 -9.16 -40.07 -0.05
CA ARG A 372 -8.75 -41.35 -0.67
C ARG A 372 -9.90 -42.33 -0.58
N ASP A 373 -10.22 -42.96 -1.68
CA ASP A 373 -11.18 -44.06 -1.64
C ASP A 373 -10.61 -45.20 -0.76
N GLU A 374 -11.33 -45.59 0.28
CA GLU A 374 -10.96 -46.79 1.02
C GLU A 374 -11.05 -47.99 0.06
N PRO A 375 -9.96 -48.77 -0.10
CA PRO A 375 -10.09 -50.01 -0.86
C PRO A 375 -11.20 -50.81 -0.23
N ALA A 376 -12.21 -51.19 -1.06
CA ALA A 376 -13.33 -51.98 -0.60
C ALA A 376 -12.76 -53.15 0.24
N ARG A 377 -13.04 -53.10 1.57
CA ARG A 377 -12.65 -54.23 2.46
C ARG A 377 -13.15 -55.46 1.78
N ALA A 378 -12.22 -56.25 1.26
CA ALA A 378 -12.54 -57.57 0.71
C ALA A 378 -13.32 -58.34 1.78
N ALA A 379 -14.63 -58.44 1.55
CA ALA A 379 -15.50 -59.25 2.39
C ALA A 379 -14.93 -60.69 2.40
N LYS A 380 -14.42 -61.09 3.57
CA LYS A 380 -14.10 -62.47 3.84
C LYS A 380 -15.36 -63.22 4.15
#